data_6560d2c930bfe8cd799020c178207a85
#
_entry.id   6560d2c930bfe8cd799020c178207a85
#
_cell.length_a   1.000
_cell.length_b   1.000
_cell.length_c   1.000
_cell.angle_alpha   90.00
_cell.angle_beta   90.00
_cell.angle_gamma   90.00
#
_symmetry.space_group_name_H-M   'P 1'
#
loop_
_entity.id
_entity.type
_entity.pdbx_description
1 polymer ?
#
loop_
_entity_poly.entity_id
_entity_poly.type
_entity_poly.pdbx_seq_one_letter_code
_entity_poly.pdbx_strand_id
1 'polypeptide(L)'
;MAERGNERLAWFNGEFMPESQVKIPFRDMSWIYGDGCFDMTRSFGHRPFKVKEHVDRLYRTLKYLRIDPGFGPAKMIALTEDLFERNKHLLGAEDDYWIGQRISRGVRVVPGDNIDDHGPNIVLECLPLPLEQRAKSFKEGIRVVTPAHRRTPPECLTPRAKTHNYLNMVVANHEVQSIDPEAWAVLLDINGNLAEGMGSNIFVVRDGTLMTPSEKFVLPGVSRQTVIDLAVEAGIPVKEDDIDLYDSYNADEMFLTSTSLCLCPVTSINGVTIGTKDQVWGPITKRLADDYVNFVGHDFVGQYLSHYEAGMEARPF
;
A
#
# COMPACT_ATOMS: atom_id res chain seq x y z
N MET A 1 -13.76 -22.36 22.13
CA MET A 1 -13.29 -20.99 22.48
C MET A 1 -11.77 -21.06 22.37
N ALA A 2 -11.17 -20.32 21.44
CA ALA A 2 -9.71 -20.24 21.34
C ALA A 2 -9.16 -19.68 22.66
N GLU A 3 -8.06 -20.23 23.13
CA GLU A 3 -7.36 -19.68 24.30
C GLU A 3 -7.02 -18.22 24.03
N ARG A 4 -7.45 -17.32 24.91
CA ARG A 4 -7.28 -15.86 24.79
C ARG A 4 -5.84 -15.38 24.60
N GLY A 5 -4.85 -16.27 24.67
CA GLY A 5 -3.43 -15.98 24.47
C GLY A 5 -2.94 -15.99 23.02
N ASN A 6 -3.75 -16.47 22.07
CA ASN A 6 -3.39 -16.60 20.64
C ASN A 6 -4.18 -15.66 19.72
N GLU A 7 -4.84 -14.65 20.25
CA GLU A 7 -5.55 -13.64 19.47
C GLU A 7 -4.69 -12.39 19.35
N ARG A 8 -4.66 -11.80 18.12
CA ARG A 8 -3.98 -10.52 17.90
C ARG A 8 -4.61 -9.42 18.73
N LEU A 9 -3.75 -8.55 19.24
CA LEU A 9 -4.15 -7.32 19.91
C LEU A 9 -4.25 -6.18 18.87
N ALA A 10 -5.20 -5.29 19.09
CA ALA A 10 -5.26 -3.95 18.52
C ALA A 10 -5.07 -2.92 19.63
N TRP A 11 -4.68 -1.69 19.26
CA TRP A 11 -4.78 -0.55 20.15
C TRP A 11 -5.97 0.29 19.70
N PHE A 12 -6.91 0.55 20.62
CA PHE A 12 -8.12 1.32 20.33
C PHE A 12 -8.33 2.39 21.39
N ASN A 13 -8.32 3.65 20.99
CA ASN A 13 -8.67 4.83 21.82
C ASN A 13 -8.01 4.86 23.22
N GLY A 14 -6.77 4.42 23.34
CA GLY A 14 -6.02 4.48 24.59
C GLY A 14 -5.67 3.13 25.20
N GLU A 15 -6.27 2.04 24.73
CA GLU A 15 -6.12 0.72 25.34
C GLU A 15 -5.69 -0.35 24.32
N PHE A 16 -4.85 -1.30 24.76
CA PHE A 16 -4.63 -2.54 24.03
C PHE A 16 -5.73 -3.55 24.38
N MET A 17 -6.33 -4.13 23.36
CA MET A 17 -7.41 -5.12 23.53
C MET A 17 -7.35 -6.17 22.41
N PRO A 18 -7.98 -7.34 22.59
CA PRO A 18 -8.17 -8.29 21.50
C PRO A 18 -8.84 -7.62 20.28
N GLU A 19 -8.31 -7.86 19.07
CA GLU A 19 -8.82 -7.20 17.86
C GLU A 19 -10.32 -7.48 17.63
N SER A 20 -10.81 -8.67 18.04
CA SER A 20 -12.23 -9.06 17.99
C SER A 20 -13.15 -8.20 18.87
N GLN A 21 -12.59 -7.46 19.83
CA GLN A 21 -13.34 -6.60 20.76
C GLN A 21 -13.42 -5.15 20.28
N VAL A 22 -12.64 -4.76 19.24
CA VAL A 22 -12.71 -3.42 18.66
C VAL A 22 -14.07 -3.22 17.98
N LYS A 23 -14.80 -2.19 18.38
CA LYS A 23 -16.13 -1.85 17.82
C LYS A 23 -16.17 -0.40 17.44
N ILE A 24 -16.32 -0.14 16.15
CA ILE A 24 -16.52 1.22 15.64
C ILE A 24 -18.02 1.57 15.68
N PRO A 25 -18.39 2.68 16.30
CA PRO A 25 -19.78 3.13 16.31
C PRO A 25 -20.31 3.35 14.89
N PHE A 26 -21.56 2.97 14.60
CA PHE A 26 -22.14 3.14 13.26
C PHE A 26 -22.33 4.62 12.85
N ARG A 27 -22.26 5.55 13.79
CA ARG A 27 -22.27 7.02 13.55
C ARG A 27 -20.87 7.61 13.38
N ASP A 28 -19.84 6.77 13.32
CA ASP A 28 -18.47 7.23 13.02
C ASP A 28 -18.42 7.94 11.66
N MET A 29 -17.79 9.09 11.62
CA MET A 29 -17.76 9.95 10.44
C MET A 29 -17.01 9.30 9.26
N SER A 30 -16.06 8.41 9.55
CA SER A 30 -15.40 7.63 8.51
C SER A 30 -16.35 6.60 7.90
N TRP A 31 -17.20 5.96 8.72
CA TRP A 31 -18.23 5.04 8.23
C TRP A 31 -19.29 5.76 7.39
N ILE A 32 -19.71 6.96 7.79
CA ILE A 32 -20.79 7.71 7.11
C ILE A 32 -20.28 8.40 5.85
N TYR A 33 -19.08 9.03 5.89
CA TYR A 33 -18.60 9.95 4.85
C TYR A 33 -17.18 9.63 4.34
N GLY A 34 -16.50 8.64 4.89
CA GLY A 34 -15.10 8.43 4.63
C GLY A 34 -14.19 9.51 5.27
N ASP A 35 -14.71 10.25 6.29
CA ASP A 35 -13.96 11.32 6.96
C ASP A 35 -12.98 10.74 7.97
N GLY A 36 -11.86 10.33 7.44
CA GLY A 36 -10.76 9.70 8.16
C GLY A 36 -9.59 9.42 7.23
N CYS A 37 -8.53 8.91 7.81
CA CYS A 37 -7.30 8.57 7.09
C CYS A 37 -6.63 7.36 7.71
N PHE A 38 -5.66 6.82 6.97
CA PHE A 38 -4.88 5.68 7.44
C PHE A 38 -3.45 5.73 6.89
N ASP A 39 -2.58 4.98 7.52
CA ASP A 39 -1.31 4.61 6.92
C ASP A 39 -1.03 3.14 7.19
N MET A 40 -0.08 2.57 6.47
CA MET A 40 0.23 1.16 6.55
C MET A 40 1.72 0.96 6.29
N THR A 41 2.47 0.50 7.28
CA THR A 41 3.83 -0.01 7.11
C THR A 41 3.85 -1.53 7.06
N ARG A 42 5.02 -2.13 6.84
CA ARG A 42 5.21 -3.58 6.97
C ARG A 42 6.42 -3.90 7.85
N SER A 43 6.51 -5.13 8.31
CA SER A 43 7.76 -5.70 8.79
C SER A 43 8.53 -6.41 7.68
N PHE A 44 9.82 -6.62 7.90
CA PHE A 44 10.72 -7.49 7.15
C PHE A 44 11.48 -8.36 8.15
N GLY A 45 11.29 -9.68 8.09
CA GLY A 45 11.89 -10.59 9.05
C GLY A 45 11.62 -10.16 10.49
N HIS A 46 10.36 -9.85 10.79
CA HIS A 46 9.88 -9.42 12.11
C HIS A 46 10.46 -8.08 12.60
N ARG A 47 10.85 -7.17 11.71
CA ARG A 47 11.30 -5.82 12.04
C ARG A 47 10.47 -4.78 11.28
N PRO A 48 9.71 -3.90 11.97
CA PRO A 48 8.95 -2.83 11.32
C PRO A 48 9.86 -1.92 10.49
N PHE A 49 9.39 -1.52 9.31
CA PHE A 49 10.19 -0.78 8.34
C PHE A 49 9.66 0.64 8.13
N LYS A 50 10.54 1.63 8.23
CA LYS A 50 10.23 3.06 7.98
C LYS A 50 8.96 3.54 8.69
N VAL A 51 8.76 3.12 9.94
CA VAL A 51 7.58 3.52 10.74
C VAL A 51 7.47 5.03 10.84
N LYS A 52 8.61 5.73 11.02
CA LYS A 52 8.64 7.19 11.11
C LYS A 52 8.10 7.86 9.85
N GLU A 53 8.55 7.43 8.67
CA GLU A 53 8.15 8.01 7.37
C GLU A 53 6.65 7.80 7.11
N HIS A 54 6.13 6.64 7.47
CA HIS A 54 4.70 6.33 7.40
C HIS A 54 3.89 7.20 8.36
N VAL A 55 4.32 7.33 9.62
CA VAL A 55 3.66 8.19 10.61
C VAL A 55 3.76 9.67 10.21
N ASP A 56 4.88 10.14 9.69
CA ASP A 56 5.02 11.52 9.20
C ASP A 56 4.02 11.79 8.05
N ARG A 57 3.81 10.84 7.13
CA ARG A 57 2.80 10.94 6.06
C ARG A 57 1.38 10.94 6.64
N LEU A 58 1.09 10.09 7.61
CA LEU A 58 -0.18 10.06 8.33
C LEU A 58 -0.49 11.43 8.95
N TYR A 59 0.48 12.04 9.63
CA TYR A 59 0.29 13.34 10.27
C TYR A 59 0.16 14.49 9.26
N ARG A 60 0.79 14.41 8.09
CA ARG A 60 0.50 15.34 6.98
C ARG A 60 -0.95 15.21 6.49
N THR A 61 -1.48 13.98 6.40
CA THR A 61 -2.87 13.72 6.04
C THR A 61 -3.84 14.21 7.13
N LEU A 62 -3.57 13.94 8.40
CA LEU A 62 -4.34 14.43 9.54
C LEU A 62 -4.42 15.98 9.54
N LYS A 63 -3.29 16.64 9.29
CA LYS A 63 -3.25 18.10 9.17
C LYS A 63 -4.13 18.61 8.02
N TYR A 64 -4.08 17.95 6.86
CA TYR A 64 -4.92 18.31 5.72
C TYR A 64 -6.42 18.16 6.04
N LEU A 65 -6.79 17.06 6.70
CA LEU A 65 -8.17 16.79 7.13
C LEU A 65 -8.60 17.61 8.37
N ARG A 66 -7.66 18.28 9.04
CA ARG A 66 -7.89 18.97 10.32
C ARG A 66 -8.48 18.03 11.39
N ILE A 67 -7.88 16.85 11.50
CA ILE A 67 -8.18 15.89 12.57
C ILE A 67 -7.00 15.90 13.55
N ASP A 68 -7.27 16.18 14.82
CA ASP A 68 -6.27 16.12 15.90
C ASP A 68 -6.43 14.80 16.66
N PRO A 69 -5.47 13.86 16.58
CA PRO A 69 -5.53 12.60 17.31
C PRO A 69 -5.28 12.76 18.83
N GLY A 70 -5.04 13.96 19.31
CA GLY A 70 -4.79 14.25 20.73
C GLY A 70 -3.36 13.95 21.19
N PHE A 71 -2.46 13.52 20.31
CA PHE A 71 -1.03 13.30 20.60
C PHE A 71 -0.17 13.37 19.33
N GLY A 72 1.12 13.58 19.54
CA GLY A 72 2.07 13.81 18.45
C GLY A 72 2.64 12.54 17.80
N PRO A 73 3.39 12.69 16.68
CA PRO A 73 3.95 11.57 15.89
C PRO A 73 4.82 10.61 16.72
N ALA A 74 5.61 11.12 17.66
CA ALA A 74 6.50 10.29 18.48
C ALA A 74 5.71 9.23 19.29
N LYS A 75 4.56 9.61 19.85
CA LYS A 75 3.69 8.64 20.55
C LYS A 75 3.05 7.65 19.58
N MET A 76 2.66 8.08 18.37
CA MET A 76 2.13 7.19 17.35
C MET A 76 3.16 6.14 16.92
N ILE A 77 4.42 6.55 16.72
CA ILE A 77 5.53 5.62 16.40
C ILE A 77 5.68 4.60 17.53
N ALA A 78 5.81 5.06 18.78
CA ALA A 78 5.98 4.17 19.94
C ALA A 78 4.82 3.17 20.09
N LEU A 79 3.57 3.62 19.90
CA LEU A 79 2.39 2.74 19.94
C LEU A 79 2.38 1.72 18.81
N THR A 80 2.81 2.12 17.60
CA THR A 80 2.91 1.23 16.44
C THR A 80 3.93 0.11 16.70
N GLU A 81 5.09 0.47 17.23
CA GLU A 81 6.16 -0.47 17.57
C GLU A 81 5.77 -1.38 18.75
N ASP A 82 5.16 -0.84 19.81
CA ASP A 82 4.66 -1.64 20.95
C ASP A 82 3.56 -2.63 20.52
N LEU A 83 2.64 -2.20 19.66
CA LEU A 83 1.62 -3.11 19.12
C LEU A 83 2.24 -4.25 18.32
N PHE A 84 3.24 -3.96 17.48
CA PHE A 84 3.96 -4.98 16.73
C PHE A 84 4.63 -6.00 17.67
N GLU A 85 5.39 -5.53 18.67
CA GLU A 85 6.08 -6.40 19.62
C GLU A 85 5.10 -7.31 20.40
N ARG A 86 3.90 -6.80 20.74
CA ARG A 86 2.85 -7.59 21.39
C ARG A 86 2.25 -8.70 20.51
N ASN A 87 2.25 -8.52 19.19
CA ASN A 87 1.69 -9.46 18.23
C ASN A 87 2.74 -10.35 17.54
N LYS A 88 4.02 -10.02 17.66
CA LYS A 88 5.12 -10.66 16.95
C LYS A 88 5.20 -12.18 17.19
N HIS A 89 4.85 -12.63 18.38
CA HIS A 89 4.87 -14.06 18.76
C HIS A 89 3.85 -14.91 18.00
N LEU A 90 2.91 -14.30 17.29
CA LEU A 90 1.90 -14.98 16.47
C LEU A 90 2.35 -15.18 15.00
N LEU A 91 3.50 -14.61 14.60
CA LEU A 91 4.08 -14.79 13.28
C LEU A 91 4.81 -16.13 13.17
N GLY A 92 4.61 -16.83 12.07
CA GLY A 92 5.51 -17.88 11.63
C GLY A 92 6.88 -17.30 11.23
N ALA A 93 7.88 -18.17 11.07
CA ALA A 93 9.26 -17.74 10.76
C ALA A 93 9.36 -16.95 9.43
N GLU A 94 8.54 -17.31 8.45
CA GLU A 94 8.52 -16.69 7.12
C GLU A 94 7.40 -15.64 6.94
N ASP A 95 6.64 -15.36 8.02
CA ASP A 95 5.54 -14.41 7.97
C ASP A 95 5.96 -13.01 8.41
N ASP A 96 5.22 -12.03 7.93
CA ASP A 96 5.36 -10.62 8.29
C ASP A 96 4.00 -9.95 8.44
N TYR A 97 3.95 -8.80 9.10
CA TYR A 97 2.74 -8.02 9.26
C TYR A 97 2.71 -6.77 8.38
N TRP A 98 1.52 -6.40 7.93
CA TRP A 98 1.13 -5.02 7.82
C TRP A 98 0.82 -4.48 9.22
N ILE A 99 1.29 -3.27 9.50
CA ILE A 99 1.01 -2.55 10.73
C ILE A 99 0.32 -1.26 10.34
N GLY A 100 -0.95 -1.15 10.67
CA GLY A 100 -1.83 -0.07 10.23
C GLY A 100 -2.22 0.89 11.33
N GLN A 101 -2.41 2.15 10.96
CA GLN A 101 -3.04 3.17 11.78
C GLN A 101 -4.26 3.70 11.02
N ARG A 102 -5.44 3.67 11.65
CA ARG A 102 -6.69 4.22 11.10
C ARG A 102 -7.24 5.24 12.06
N ILE A 103 -7.54 6.42 11.56
CA ILE A 103 -8.03 7.53 12.36
C ILE A 103 -9.24 8.16 11.67
N SER A 104 -10.38 8.17 12.35
CA SER A 104 -11.58 8.89 11.91
C SER A 104 -11.71 10.22 12.65
N ARG A 105 -12.60 11.09 12.18
CA ARG A 105 -12.98 12.29 12.93
C ARG A 105 -13.73 11.97 14.23
N GLY A 106 -14.16 10.74 14.46
CA GLY A 106 -15.01 10.36 15.59
C GLY A 106 -16.48 10.29 15.23
N VAL A 107 -17.31 10.30 16.26
CA VAL A 107 -18.76 10.10 16.14
C VAL A 107 -19.46 11.42 15.80
N ARG A 108 -20.42 11.37 14.90
CA ARG A 108 -21.33 12.51 14.64
C ARG A 108 -22.27 12.71 15.83
N VAL A 109 -22.09 13.78 16.54
CA VAL A 109 -22.99 14.22 17.62
C VAL A 109 -24.06 15.16 17.05
N VAL A 110 -25.31 14.94 17.42
CA VAL A 110 -26.42 15.81 17.06
C VAL A 110 -26.99 16.41 18.34
N PRO A 111 -27.34 17.73 18.38
CA PRO A 111 -27.92 18.33 19.56
C PRO A 111 -29.14 17.56 20.08
N GLY A 112 -29.12 17.20 21.36
CA GLY A 112 -30.15 16.39 22.01
C GLY A 112 -29.89 14.87 22.02
N ASP A 113 -28.81 14.41 21.39
CA ASP A 113 -28.36 13.03 21.50
C ASP A 113 -27.70 12.76 22.89
N ASN A 114 -27.89 11.52 23.38
CA ASN A 114 -27.17 11.02 24.55
C ASN A 114 -25.86 10.31 24.14
N ILE A 115 -25.22 10.78 23.08
CA ILE A 115 -23.97 10.24 22.57
C ILE A 115 -22.85 11.18 22.97
N ASP A 116 -21.88 10.68 23.71
CA ASP A 116 -20.72 11.44 24.09
C ASP A 116 -19.76 11.63 22.89
N ASP A 117 -19.24 12.84 22.74
CA ASP A 117 -18.15 13.14 21.82
C ASP A 117 -16.82 12.77 22.49
N HIS A 118 -16.26 11.68 22.05
CA HIS A 118 -14.94 11.23 22.54
C HIS A 118 -13.79 11.69 21.61
N GLY A 119 -14.08 12.53 20.61
CA GLY A 119 -13.12 12.93 19.58
C GLY A 119 -12.82 11.82 18.56
N PRO A 120 -11.66 11.85 17.92
CA PRO A 120 -11.26 10.87 16.92
C PRO A 120 -11.28 9.43 17.42
N ASN A 121 -11.78 8.50 16.60
CA ASN A 121 -11.54 7.08 16.84
C ASN A 121 -10.20 6.69 16.18
N ILE A 122 -9.34 6.06 16.97
CA ILE A 122 -7.99 5.66 16.57
C ILE A 122 -7.82 4.17 16.75
N VAL A 123 -7.53 3.46 15.68
CA VAL A 123 -7.23 2.03 15.68
C VAL A 123 -5.83 1.80 15.15
N LEU A 124 -5.02 1.06 15.88
CA LEU A 124 -3.79 0.46 15.37
C LEU A 124 -4.00 -1.05 15.26
N GLU A 125 -3.56 -1.64 14.15
CA GLU A 125 -3.78 -3.04 13.83
C GLU A 125 -2.54 -3.72 13.27
N CYS A 126 -2.42 -5.03 13.44
CA CYS A 126 -1.46 -5.88 12.77
C CYS A 126 -2.21 -6.90 11.89
N LEU A 127 -2.00 -6.86 10.59
CA LEU A 127 -2.61 -7.78 9.63
C LEU A 127 -1.53 -8.64 8.98
N PRO A 128 -1.71 -9.98 8.85
CA PRO A 128 -0.78 -10.80 8.09
C PRO A 128 -0.60 -10.26 6.66
N LEU A 129 0.62 -10.26 6.16
CA LEU A 129 0.87 -9.93 4.76
C LEU A 129 0.22 -11.01 3.86
N PRO A 130 -0.39 -10.62 2.73
CA PRO A 130 -1.00 -11.56 1.79
C PRO A 130 0.06 -12.24 0.91
N LEU A 131 0.98 -12.98 1.52
CA LEU A 131 2.14 -13.56 0.83
C LEU A 131 1.70 -14.55 -0.24
N GLU A 132 0.87 -15.53 0.11
CA GLU A 132 0.36 -16.53 -0.82
C GLU A 132 -0.43 -15.90 -1.99
N GLN A 133 -1.35 -14.96 -1.69
CA GLN A 133 -2.20 -14.33 -2.71
C GLN A 133 -1.40 -13.52 -3.73
N ARG A 134 -0.21 -13.06 -3.37
CA ARG A 134 0.66 -12.23 -4.22
C ARG A 134 1.87 -12.94 -4.79
N ALA A 135 2.14 -14.15 -4.33
CA ALA A 135 3.28 -14.95 -4.76
C ALA A 135 3.35 -15.11 -6.29
N LYS A 136 2.18 -15.34 -6.94
CA LYS A 136 2.06 -15.46 -8.40
C LYS A 136 2.58 -14.20 -9.13
N SER A 137 2.34 -13.02 -8.57
CA SER A 137 2.81 -11.76 -9.18
C SER A 137 4.34 -11.66 -9.23
N PHE A 138 5.05 -12.24 -8.28
CA PHE A 138 6.52 -12.28 -8.28
C PHE A 138 7.08 -13.32 -9.26
N LYS A 139 6.33 -14.39 -9.52
CA LYS A 139 6.72 -15.46 -10.44
C LYS A 139 6.44 -15.11 -11.91
N GLU A 140 5.26 -14.56 -12.17
CA GLU A 140 4.74 -14.36 -13.54
C GLU A 140 4.70 -12.89 -13.97
N GLY A 141 4.92 -11.97 -13.01
CA GLY A 141 4.71 -10.54 -13.21
C GLY A 141 3.22 -10.14 -13.14
N ILE A 142 3.00 -8.85 -12.99
CA ILE A 142 1.66 -8.26 -12.91
C ILE A 142 1.18 -7.88 -14.32
N ARG A 143 -0.08 -8.20 -14.63
CA ARG A 143 -0.77 -7.62 -15.78
C ARG A 143 -1.55 -6.40 -15.32
N VAL A 144 -1.33 -5.26 -15.97
CA VAL A 144 -2.01 -3.99 -15.67
C VAL A 144 -3.08 -3.71 -16.73
N VAL A 145 -4.23 -3.22 -16.27
CA VAL A 145 -5.27 -2.67 -17.13
C VAL A 145 -5.63 -1.27 -16.63
N THR A 146 -5.73 -0.32 -17.57
CA THR A 146 -6.18 1.04 -17.27
C THR A 146 -7.70 1.13 -17.43
N PRO A 147 -8.47 1.35 -16.34
CA PRO A 147 -9.92 1.49 -16.42
C PRO A 147 -10.34 2.80 -17.09
N ALA A 148 -11.63 2.90 -17.49
CA ALA A 148 -12.21 4.16 -17.93
C ALA A 148 -12.30 5.18 -16.81
N HIS A 149 -12.49 4.71 -15.57
CA HIS A 149 -12.47 5.55 -14.36
C HIS A 149 -11.13 6.23 -14.18
N ARG A 150 -11.15 7.56 -14.05
CA ARG A 150 -9.95 8.37 -13.82
C ARG A 150 -9.66 8.48 -12.33
N ARG A 151 -8.39 8.66 -11.98
CA ARG A 151 -7.97 9.01 -10.62
C ARG A 151 -8.63 10.32 -10.20
N THR A 152 -9.19 10.39 -9.01
CA THR A 152 -9.76 11.63 -8.47
C THR A 152 -8.73 12.75 -8.60
N PRO A 153 -9.05 13.85 -9.29
CA PRO A 153 -8.10 14.93 -9.52
C PRO A 153 -7.76 15.69 -8.24
N PRO A 154 -6.55 16.24 -8.14
CA PRO A 154 -6.09 16.95 -6.93
C PRO A 154 -6.98 18.10 -6.48
N GLU A 155 -7.69 18.72 -7.41
CA GLU A 155 -8.63 19.83 -7.19
C GLU A 155 -9.90 19.37 -6.45
N CYS A 156 -10.27 18.09 -6.58
CA CYS A 156 -11.43 17.48 -5.90
C CYS A 156 -11.04 16.90 -4.54
N LEU A 157 -10.05 16.00 -4.55
CA LEU A 157 -9.50 15.39 -3.35
C LEU A 157 -8.05 14.99 -3.64
N THR A 158 -7.10 15.64 -2.98
CA THR A 158 -5.68 15.39 -3.27
C THR A 158 -5.28 13.93 -3.04
N PRO A 159 -4.68 13.25 -4.05
CA PRO A 159 -4.15 11.89 -3.91
C PRO A 159 -3.04 11.77 -2.85
N ARG A 160 -2.38 12.89 -2.52
CA ARG A 160 -1.30 12.97 -1.52
C ARG A 160 -1.78 12.71 -0.09
N ALA A 161 -3.08 12.90 0.18
CA ALA A 161 -3.70 12.57 1.45
C ALA A 161 -4.25 11.12 1.40
N LYS A 162 -3.73 10.27 2.29
CA LYS A 162 -4.15 8.86 2.39
C LYS A 162 -5.43 8.73 3.21
N THR A 163 -6.55 9.18 2.61
CA THR A 163 -7.88 9.21 3.24
C THR A 163 -8.60 7.85 3.14
N HIS A 164 -9.70 7.67 3.88
CA HIS A 164 -10.59 6.52 3.75
C HIS A 164 -11.46 6.55 2.47
N ASN A 165 -11.37 7.59 1.65
CA ASN A 165 -12.13 7.76 0.40
C ASN A 165 -11.52 6.95 -0.75
N TYR A 166 -11.59 5.63 -0.66
CA TYR A 166 -11.04 4.71 -1.65
C TYR A 166 -12.03 4.26 -2.71
N LEU A 167 -13.29 4.72 -2.67
CA LEU A 167 -14.34 4.24 -3.56
C LEU A 167 -14.00 4.44 -5.04
N ASN A 168 -13.34 5.55 -5.41
CA ASN A 168 -12.86 5.77 -6.78
C ASN A 168 -11.96 4.62 -7.26
N MET A 169 -11.02 4.17 -6.43
CA MET A 169 -10.12 3.08 -6.77
C MET A 169 -10.79 1.71 -6.71
N VAL A 170 -11.75 1.52 -5.78
CA VAL A 170 -12.54 0.28 -5.67
C VAL A 170 -13.37 0.07 -6.93
N VAL A 171 -14.09 1.09 -7.40
CA VAL A 171 -14.90 1.02 -8.64
C VAL A 171 -14.01 0.75 -9.85
N ALA A 172 -12.86 1.44 -9.97
CA ALA A 172 -11.88 1.19 -11.01
C ALA A 172 -11.34 -0.25 -11.00
N ASN A 173 -11.09 -0.79 -9.81
CA ASN A 173 -10.63 -2.18 -9.66
C ASN A 173 -11.72 -3.18 -10.08
N HIS A 174 -12.99 -2.95 -9.72
CA HIS A 174 -14.12 -3.78 -10.17
C HIS A 174 -14.28 -3.75 -11.70
N GLU A 175 -14.11 -2.58 -12.34
CA GLU A 175 -14.12 -2.47 -13.79
C GLU A 175 -13.05 -3.37 -14.43
N VAL A 176 -11.81 -3.29 -13.94
CA VAL A 176 -10.70 -4.09 -14.45
C VAL A 176 -10.93 -5.58 -14.22
N GLN A 177 -11.35 -5.98 -13.02
CA GLN A 177 -11.61 -7.39 -12.68
C GLN A 177 -12.77 -8.00 -13.48
N SER A 178 -13.68 -7.19 -14.00
CA SER A 178 -14.73 -7.67 -14.93
C SER A 178 -14.19 -8.03 -16.31
N ILE A 179 -13.01 -7.52 -16.68
CA ILE A 179 -12.33 -7.78 -17.95
C ILE A 179 -11.28 -8.89 -17.77
N ASP A 180 -10.42 -8.75 -16.77
CA ASP A 180 -9.41 -9.73 -16.38
C ASP A 180 -9.37 -9.82 -14.84
N PRO A 181 -9.89 -10.91 -14.24
CA PRO A 181 -9.96 -11.07 -12.78
C PRO A 181 -8.60 -11.04 -12.06
N GLU A 182 -7.52 -11.31 -12.78
CA GLU A 182 -6.16 -11.33 -12.21
C GLU A 182 -5.36 -10.04 -12.50
N ALA A 183 -5.90 -9.14 -13.33
CA ALA A 183 -5.22 -7.90 -13.64
C ALA A 183 -5.34 -6.86 -12.51
N TRP A 184 -4.35 -5.99 -12.46
CA TRP A 184 -4.30 -4.87 -11.51
C TRP A 184 -4.71 -3.58 -12.21
N ALA A 185 -5.61 -2.83 -11.59
CA ALA A 185 -5.99 -1.53 -12.08
C ALA A 185 -4.88 -0.50 -11.82
N VAL A 186 -4.47 0.21 -12.85
CA VAL A 186 -3.70 1.46 -12.75
C VAL A 186 -4.51 2.55 -13.45
N LEU A 187 -4.95 3.54 -12.67
CA LEU A 187 -5.79 4.60 -13.17
C LEU A 187 -4.94 5.62 -13.95
N LEU A 188 -5.56 6.24 -14.94
CA LEU A 188 -5.04 7.44 -15.55
C LEU A 188 -5.56 8.68 -14.82
N ASP A 189 -4.81 9.76 -14.87
CA ASP A 189 -5.28 11.09 -14.45
C ASP A 189 -6.29 11.66 -15.45
N ILE A 190 -6.78 12.87 -15.19
CA ILE A 190 -7.74 13.56 -16.07
C ILE A 190 -7.15 13.98 -17.42
N ASN A 191 -5.81 14.02 -17.57
CA ASN A 191 -5.10 14.37 -18.79
C ASN A 191 -4.76 13.12 -19.62
N GLY A 192 -4.99 11.92 -19.10
CA GLY A 192 -4.70 10.66 -19.78
C GLY A 192 -3.32 10.07 -19.44
N ASN A 193 -2.59 10.64 -18.50
CA ASN A 193 -1.31 10.12 -18.04
C ASN A 193 -1.50 9.07 -16.95
N LEU A 194 -0.55 8.13 -16.82
CA LEU A 194 -0.52 7.19 -15.70
C LEU A 194 -0.58 7.94 -14.37
N ALA A 195 -1.39 7.43 -13.44
CA ALA A 195 -1.42 7.87 -12.06
C ALA A 195 -0.94 6.75 -11.14
N GLU A 196 -1.84 6.03 -10.51
CA GLU A 196 -1.52 5.00 -9.53
C GLU A 196 -2.56 3.89 -9.50
N GLY A 197 -2.21 2.74 -8.90
CA GLY A 197 -3.15 1.67 -8.61
C GLY A 197 -3.75 1.77 -7.21
N MET A 198 -4.69 0.88 -6.90
CA MET A 198 -5.27 0.77 -5.56
C MET A 198 -4.21 0.30 -4.54
N GLY A 199 -3.48 1.27 -3.97
CA GLY A 199 -2.42 1.02 -2.98
C GLY A 199 -1.04 0.76 -3.57
N SER A 200 -0.78 1.13 -4.83
CA SER A 200 0.51 1.00 -5.50
C SER A 200 0.85 2.22 -6.35
N ASN A 201 2.13 2.57 -6.43
CA ASN A 201 2.66 3.49 -7.44
C ASN A 201 3.22 2.71 -8.62
N ILE A 202 3.33 3.36 -9.79
CA ILE A 202 3.86 2.76 -11.01
C ILE A 202 5.15 3.43 -11.44
N PHE A 203 6.05 2.64 -11.99
CA PHE A 203 7.29 3.06 -12.61
C PHE A 203 7.40 2.48 -14.01
N VAL A 204 8.02 3.24 -14.89
CA VAL A 204 8.31 2.90 -16.27
C VAL A 204 9.80 3.11 -16.52
N VAL A 205 10.46 2.18 -17.19
CA VAL A 205 11.83 2.33 -17.66
C VAL A 205 11.82 2.50 -19.16
N ARG A 206 12.50 3.52 -19.64
CA ARG A 206 12.70 3.76 -21.08
C ARG A 206 14.08 4.33 -21.34
N ASP A 207 14.80 3.74 -22.28
CA ASP A 207 16.16 4.16 -22.64
C ASP A 207 17.09 4.32 -21.42
N GLY A 208 16.99 3.39 -20.47
CA GLY A 208 17.78 3.41 -19.24
C GLY A 208 17.37 4.46 -18.20
N THR A 209 16.31 5.21 -18.42
CA THR A 209 15.77 6.21 -17.49
C THR A 209 14.56 5.65 -16.75
N LEU A 210 14.56 5.75 -15.44
CA LEU A 210 13.44 5.41 -14.57
C LEU A 210 12.48 6.58 -14.48
N MET A 211 11.22 6.36 -14.84
CA MET A 211 10.17 7.38 -14.85
C MET A 211 9.03 6.98 -13.91
N THR A 212 8.41 7.94 -13.25
CA THR A 212 7.22 7.73 -12.40
C THR A 212 6.34 8.98 -12.43
N PRO A 213 5.00 8.84 -12.29
CA PRO A 213 4.11 9.99 -12.25
C PRO A 213 4.46 10.99 -11.13
N SER A 214 4.26 12.28 -11.43
CA SER A 214 4.47 13.37 -10.48
C SER A 214 3.62 13.20 -9.21
N GLU A 215 4.18 13.55 -8.05
CA GLU A 215 3.48 13.51 -6.76
C GLU A 215 2.17 14.31 -6.73
N LYS A 216 1.96 15.24 -7.65
CA LYS A 216 0.71 15.99 -7.72
C LYS A 216 -0.51 15.06 -7.91
N PHE A 217 -0.33 13.97 -8.66
CA PHE A 217 -1.43 13.08 -9.09
C PHE A 217 -1.45 11.73 -8.37
N VAL A 218 -0.49 11.46 -7.50
CA VAL A 218 -0.34 10.18 -6.81
C VAL A 218 -0.05 10.34 -5.33
N LEU A 219 -0.26 9.27 -4.57
CA LEU A 219 0.23 9.20 -3.20
C LEU A 219 1.77 9.18 -3.21
N PRO A 220 2.45 10.05 -2.40
CA PRO A 220 3.89 9.96 -2.20
C PRO A 220 4.23 8.70 -1.40
N GLY A 221 4.38 7.58 -2.12
CA GLY A 221 4.61 6.27 -1.53
C GLY A 221 5.96 6.17 -0.82
N VAL A 222 6.00 5.55 0.36
CA VAL A 222 7.28 5.31 1.06
C VAL A 222 8.14 4.32 0.27
N SER A 223 7.55 3.25 -0.27
CA SER A 223 8.26 2.34 -1.17
C SER A 223 8.64 3.00 -2.50
N ARG A 224 7.79 3.90 -3.04
CA ARG A 224 8.13 4.71 -4.21
C ARG A 224 9.39 5.53 -3.96
N GLN A 225 9.44 6.26 -2.84
CA GLN A 225 10.61 7.06 -2.48
C GLN A 225 11.85 6.20 -2.27
N THR A 226 11.70 5.03 -1.60
CA THR A 226 12.81 4.10 -1.42
C THR A 226 13.41 3.66 -2.77
N VAL A 227 12.58 3.34 -3.76
CA VAL A 227 13.06 2.96 -5.10
C VAL A 227 13.74 4.14 -5.82
N ILE A 228 13.21 5.35 -5.68
CA ILE A 228 13.86 6.55 -6.23
C ILE A 228 15.26 6.75 -5.61
N ASP A 229 15.37 6.65 -4.30
CA ASP A 229 16.63 6.81 -3.58
C ASP A 229 17.67 5.76 -4.03
N LEU A 230 17.26 4.48 -4.11
CA LEU A 230 18.10 3.38 -4.60
C LEU A 230 18.52 3.56 -6.06
N ALA A 231 17.62 4.04 -6.93
CA ALA A 231 17.95 4.31 -8.33
C ALA A 231 19.01 5.42 -8.44
N VAL A 232 18.87 6.49 -7.67
CA VAL A 232 19.85 7.58 -7.62
C VAL A 232 21.20 7.07 -7.11
N GLU A 233 21.22 6.26 -6.05
CA GLU A 233 22.46 5.65 -5.52
C GLU A 233 23.12 4.70 -6.55
N ALA A 234 22.32 3.99 -7.35
CA ALA A 234 22.79 3.14 -8.42
C ALA A 234 23.24 3.89 -9.69
N GLY A 235 23.11 5.22 -9.73
CA GLY A 235 23.42 6.05 -10.89
C GLY A 235 22.40 5.93 -12.05
N ILE A 236 21.19 5.43 -11.78
CA ILE A 236 20.12 5.33 -12.76
C ILE A 236 19.41 6.70 -12.81
N PRO A 237 19.30 7.33 -14.00
CA PRO A 237 18.56 8.58 -14.14
C PRO A 237 17.09 8.41 -13.74
N VAL A 238 16.57 9.33 -12.89
CA VAL A 238 15.17 9.30 -12.43
C VAL A 238 14.45 10.57 -12.88
N LYS A 239 13.22 10.42 -13.36
CA LYS A 239 12.31 11.53 -13.69
C LYS A 239 10.94 11.31 -13.07
N GLU A 240 10.41 12.36 -12.45
CA GLU A 240 8.98 12.49 -12.17
C GLU A 240 8.35 13.28 -13.31
N ASP A 241 7.50 12.64 -14.11
CA ASP A 241 7.00 13.23 -15.37
C ASP A 241 5.59 12.75 -15.67
N ASP A 242 4.95 13.39 -16.64
CA ASP A 242 3.73 12.92 -17.28
C ASP A 242 4.08 11.74 -18.21
N ILE A 243 3.41 10.61 -18.02
CA ILE A 243 3.65 9.37 -18.76
C ILE A 243 2.32 8.94 -19.36
N ASP A 244 2.16 9.04 -20.66
CA ASP A 244 0.93 8.63 -21.33
C ASP A 244 0.96 7.14 -21.74
N LEU A 245 -0.10 6.68 -22.41
CA LEU A 245 -0.18 5.30 -22.87
C LEU A 245 0.80 5.01 -24.03
N TYR A 246 1.19 6.02 -24.82
CA TYR A 246 2.20 5.83 -25.85
C TYR A 246 3.56 5.52 -25.22
N ASP A 247 3.96 6.28 -24.21
CA ASP A 247 5.19 6.02 -23.44
C ASP A 247 5.14 4.66 -22.75
N SER A 248 3.98 4.34 -22.18
CA SER A 248 3.76 3.07 -21.47
C SER A 248 3.88 1.86 -22.39
N TYR A 249 3.31 1.90 -23.60
CA TYR A 249 3.38 0.79 -24.57
C TYR A 249 4.76 0.61 -25.20
N ASN A 250 5.60 1.65 -25.17
CA ASN A 250 6.98 1.62 -25.66
C ASN A 250 8.02 1.51 -24.53
N ALA A 251 7.59 1.15 -23.31
CA ALA A 251 8.48 0.97 -22.19
C ALA A 251 9.35 -0.29 -22.34
N ASP A 252 10.62 -0.19 -21.94
CA ASP A 252 11.54 -1.33 -21.86
C ASP A 252 11.19 -2.22 -20.67
N GLU A 253 10.82 -1.60 -19.52
CA GLU A 253 10.43 -2.28 -18.30
C GLU A 253 9.34 -1.48 -17.59
N MET A 254 8.56 -2.15 -16.76
CA MET A 254 7.56 -1.53 -15.90
C MET A 254 7.43 -2.30 -14.60
N PHE A 255 7.17 -1.63 -13.48
CA PHE A 255 6.91 -2.28 -12.20
C PHE A 255 6.00 -1.45 -11.30
N LEU A 256 5.38 -2.11 -10.34
CA LEU A 256 4.61 -1.48 -9.27
C LEU A 256 5.40 -1.47 -7.96
N THR A 257 5.16 -0.44 -7.14
CA THR A 257 5.67 -0.37 -5.77
C THR A 257 4.54 -0.19 -4.79
N SER A 258 4.62 -0.86 -3.65
CA SER A 258 3.71 -0.65 -2.52
C SER A 258 4.36 -1.14 -1.23
N THR A 259 3.73 -0.84 -0.10
CA THR A 259 4.20 -1.33 1.21
C THR A 259 4.33 -2.86 1.23
N SER A 260 3.41 -3.62 0.63
CA SER A 260 3.50 -5.08 0.60
C SER A 260 4.35 -5.61 -0.55
N LEU A 261 4.22 -5.07 -1.77
CA LEU A 261 5.01 -5.55 -2.91
C LEU A 261 6.49 -5.15 -2.82
N CYS A 262 6.82 -4.06 -2.09
CA CYS A 262 8.09 -3.38 -2.21
C CYS A 262 8.30 -2.90 -3.66
N LEU A 263 8.71 -3.82 -4.53
CA LEU A 263 8.82 -3.69 -5.97
C LEU A 263 8.39 -5.00 -6.62
N CYS A 264 7.50 -4.96 -7.63
CA CYS A 264 7.05 -6.14 -8.36
C CYS A 264 6.89 -5.83 -9.85
N PRO A 265 7.44 -6.66 -10.77
CA PRO A 265 7.45 -6.37 -12.20
C PRO A 265 6.06 -6.41 -12.81
N VAL A 266 5.86 -5.59 -13.86
CA VAL A 266 4.70 -5.57 -14.74
C VAL A 266 5.10 -6.14 -16.10
N THR A 267 4.39 -7.14 -16.59
CA THR A 267 4.68 -7.81 -17.86
C THR A 267 3.78 -7.37 -19.01
N SER A 268 2.65 -6.74 -18.71
CA SER A 268 1.80 -6.16 -19.76
C SER A 268 0.93 -5.02 -19.23
N ILE A 269 0.56 -4.11 -20.13
CA ILE A 269 -0.44 -3.07 -19.90
C ILE A 269 -1.46 -3.08 -21.03
N ASN A 270 -2.75 -3.18 -20.69
CA ASN A 270 -3.87 -3.25 -21.67
C ASN A 270 -3.66 -4.32 -22.76
N GLY A 271 -3.05 -5.46 -22.41
CA GLY A 271 -2.72 -6.54 -23.33
C GLY A 271 -1.48 -6.32 -24.20
N VAL A 272 -0.82 -5.17 -24.08
CA VAL A 272 0.48 -4.91 -24.74
C VAL A 272 1.59 -5.43 -23.83
N THR A 273 2.44 -6.32 -24.34
CA THR A 273 3.60 -6.86 -23.59
C THR A 273 4.63 -5.76 -23.37
N ILE A 274 5.17 -5.68 -22.17
CA ILE A 274 6.27 -4.79 -21.79
C ILE A 274 7.58 -5.56 -21.84
N GLY A 275 8.59 -4.96 -22.47
CA GLY A 275 9.89 -5.60 -22.65
C GLY A 275 9.82 -6.81 -23.59
N THR A 276 10.50 -7.89 -23.24
CA THR A 276 10.51 -9.14 -24.01
C THR A 276 9.58 -10.19 -23.43
N LYS A 277 8.92 -10.99 -24.27
CA LYS A 277 7.86 -11.92 -23.89
C LYS A 277 8.25 -12.95 -22.81
N ASP A 278 9.53 -13.30 -22.74
CA ASP A 278 10.02 -14.36 -21.87
C ASP A 278 10.76 -13.81 -20.63
N GLN A 279 10.76 -12.49 -20.44
CA GLN A 279 11.47 -11.84 -19.35
C GLN A 279 10.50 -11.15 -18.38
N VAL A 280 10.28 -11.76 -17.21
CA VAL A 280 9.45 -11.15 -16.16
C VAL A 280 10.19 -9.99 -15.49
N TRP A 281 11.46 -10.15 -15.19
CA TRP A 281 12.30 -9.15 -14.54
C TRP A 281 13.24 -8.51 -15.56
N GLY A 282 12.99 -7.27 -15.93
CA GLY A 282 13.94 -6.49 -16.72
C GLY A 282 15.21 -6.15 -15.90
N PRO A 283 16.32 -5.81 -16.57
CA PRO A 283 17.61 -5.62 -15.89
C PRO A 283 17.60 -4.50 -14.84
N ILE A 284 16.95 -3.37 -15.08
CA ILE A 284 16.86 -2.28 -14.12
C ILE A 284 15.90 -2.64 -12.98
N THR A 285 14.75 -3.22 -13.30
CA THR A 285 13.79 -3.71 -12.30
C THR A 285 14.41 -4.73 -11.36
N LYS A 286 15.15 -5.70 -11.92
CA LYS A 286 15.87 -6.72 -11.13
C LYS A 286 16.95 -6.11 -10.26
N ARG A 287 17.76 -5.20 -10.80
CA ARG A 287 18.80 -4.49 -10.05
C ARG A 287 18.19 -3.74 -8.87
N LEU A 288 17.13 -2.98 -9.08
CA LEU A 288 16.46 -2.22 -8.02
C LEU A 288 15.80 -3.13 -6.97
N ALA A 289 15.30 -4.30 -7.37
CA ALA A 289 14.78 -5.29 -6.43
C ALA A 289 15.90 -5.85 -5.54
N ASP A 290 17.07 -6.17 -6.13
CA ASP A 290 18.24 -6.67 -5.39
C ASP A 290 18.80 -5.59 -4.43
N ASP A 291 18.87 -4.34 -4.89
CA ASP A 291 19.28 -3.21 -4.07
C ASP A 291 18.28 -2.98 -2.91
N TYR A 292 16.97 -3.16 -3.15
CA TYR A 292 15.95 -3.08 -2.11
C TYR A 292 16.08 -4.23 -1.09
N VAL A 293 16.29 -5.47 -1.54
CA VAL A 293 16.59 -6.63 -0.68
C VAL A 293 17.78 -6.35 0.23
N ASN A 294 18.87 -5.85 -0.36
CA ASN A 294 20.08 -5.49 0.40
C ASN A 294 19.81 -4.37 1.40
N PHE A 295 19.06 -3.35 1.01
CA PHE A 295 18.71 -2.21 1.86
C PHE A 295 17.89 -2.60 3.10
N VAL A 296 16.92 -3.51 2.94
CA VAL A 296 16.10 -3.98 4.07
C VAL A 296 16.73 -5.15 4.82
N GLY A 297 17.76 -5.80 4.24
CA GLY A 297 18.40 -6.98 4.81
C GLY A 297 17.48 -8.20 4.90
N HIS A 298 16.54 -8.33 3.95
CA HIS A 298 15.56 -9.42 3.91
C HIS A 298 15.15 -9.70 2.46
N ASP A 299 15.24 -10.97 2.05
CA ASP A 299 14.83 -11.40 0.70
C ASP A 299 13.32 -11.52 0.59
N PHE A 300 12.65 -10.39 0.41
CA PHE A 300 11.20 -10.36 0.23
C PHE A 300 10.75 -11.06 -1.07
N VAL A 301 11.59 -11.09 -2.10
CA VAL A 301 11.27 -11.79 -3.36
C VAL A 301 11.24 -13.29 -3.12
N GLY A 302 12.28 -13.83 -2.47
CA GLY A 302 12.32 -15.24 -2.05
C GLY A 302 11.20 -15.59 -1.09
N GLN A 303 10.85 -14.69 -0.15
CA GLN A 303 9.72 -14.86 0.76
C GLN A 303 8.41 -15.08 -0.01
N TYR A 304 8.10 -14.26 -1.03
CA TYR A 304 6.90 -14.46 -1.86
C TYR A 304 6.97 -15.74 -2.69
N LEU A 305 8.12 -16.05 -3.27
CA LEU A 305 8.28 -17.24 -4.12
C LEU A 305 8.17 -18.55 -3.33
N SER A 306 8.64 -18.60 -2.08
CA SER A 306 8.46 -19.78 -1.22
C SER A 306 6.99 -20.05 -0.94
N HIS A 307 6.16 -19.02 -0.77
CA HIS A 307 4.71 -19.18 -0.63
C HIS A 307 4.01 -19.61 -1.94
N TYR A 308 4.57 -19.29 -3.10
CA TYR A 308 4.06 -19.78 -4.38
C TYR A 308 4.27 -21.30 -4.51
N GLU A 309 5.44 -21.79 -4.19
CA GLU A 309 5.79 -23.20 -4.24
C GLU A 309 4.97 -24.02 -3.24
N ALA A 310 4.85 -23.56 -1.99
CA ALA A 310 4.01 -24.21 -0.98
C ALA A 310 2.53 -24.26 -1.37
N GLY A 311 1.99 -23.22 -1.99
CA GLY A 311 0.61 -23.20 -2.49
C GLY A 311 0.36 -24.15 -3.65
N MET A 312 1.38 -24.42 -4.48
CA MET A 312 1.29 -25.41 -5.56
C MET A 312 1.29 -26.85 -5.02
N GLU A 313 2.10 -27.14 -4.00
CA GLU A 313 2.17 -28.46 -3.35
C GLU A 313 0.89 -28.80 -2.56
N ALA A 314 0.21 -27.77 -2.00
CA ALA A 314 -1.01 -27.95 -1.22
C ALA A 314 -2.29 -28.16 -2.04
N ARG A 315 -2.25 -28.03 -3.38
CA ARG A 315 -3.38 -28.30 -4.27
C ARG A 315 -3.34 -29.77 -4.70
N PRO A 316 -4.20 -30.67 -4.16
CA PRO A 316 -4.36 -32.00 -4.72
C PRO A 316 -4.92 -31.87 -6.15
N PHE A 317 -4.37 -32.63 -7.09
CA PHE A 317 -4.81 -32.76 -8.47
C PHE A 317 -6.28 -33.13 -8.58
#